data_5e1bad920c7a4b3c691736385f88a38b
#
_entry.id   5e1bad920c7a4b3c691736385f88a38b
#
_cell.length_a   1.000
_cell.length_b   1.000
_cell.length_c   1.000
_cell.angle_alpha   90.00
_cell.angle_beta   90.00
_cell.angle_gamma   90.00
#
_symmetry.space_group_name_H-M   'P 1'
#
loop_
_entity.id
_entity.type
_entity.pdbx_description
1 polymer ?
#
loop_
_entity_poly.entity_id
_entity_poly.type
_entity_poly.pdbx_seq_one_letter_code
_entity_poly.pdbx_strand_id
1 'polypeptide(L)'
;MLEELKEANEYIISKIKENDELILEMEKYAREYNVPIVTKEVAEYLKFIVKSNGIKNILEVGTAIGYSGILMAKEIEKNGGKLYTIEIDEERYNLAQENFKKSGLNNIVSIKGDAVEEIKKIDEKFDFVFIDASKGHYMEFFEDSYKLLNKDGIIFIDNIMFRGYLYKEYPK
;
A
#
# COMPACT_ATOMS: atom_id res chain seq x y z
N MET A 1 -11.44 20.19 19.97
CA MET A 1 -10.52 20.10 18.80
C MET A 1 -10.08 18.66 18.51
N LEU A 2 -9.39 17.92 19.43
CA LEU A 2 -9.01 16.51 19.15
C LEU A 2 -10.22 15.57 19.08
N GLU A 3 -11.24 15.80 19.89
CA GLU A 3 -12.47 15.03 19.92
C GLU A 3 -13.32 15.29 18.65
N GLU A 4 -13.44 16.54 18.26
CA GLU A 4 -14.10 16.96 16.99
C GLU A 4 -13.43 16.35 15.75
N LEU A 5 -12.10 16.28 15.74
CA LEU A 5 -11.34 15.63 14.65
C LEU A 5 -11.61 14.12 14.61
N LYS A 6 -11.76 13.48 15.79
CA LYS A 6 -12.09 12.05 15.87
C LYS A 6 -13.51 11.79 15.35
N GLU A 7 -14.48 12.57 15.78
CA GLU A 7 -15.87 12.48 15.30
C GLU A 7 -15.96 12.71 13.78
N ALA A 8 -15.25 13.72 13.27
CA ALA A 8 -15.19 13.98 11.82
C ALA A 8 -14.61 12.80 11.06
N ASN A 9 -13.54 12.18 11.56
CA ASN A 9 -12.92 11.01 10.95
C ASN A 9 -13.87 9.80 10.98
N GLU A 10 -14.51 9.52 12.09
CA GLU A 10 -15.52 8.46 12.22
C GLU A 10 -16.68 8.68 11.24
N TYR A 11 -17.11 9.92 11.07
CA TYR A 11 -18.15 10.27 10.09
C TYR A 11 -17.69 9.98 8.65
N ILE A 12 -16.46 10.38 8.27
CA ILE A 12 -15.88 10.11 6.95
C ILE A 12 -15.83 8.60 6.71
N ILE A 13 -15.26 7.84 7.65
CA ILE A 13 -15.17 6.38 7.55
C ILE A 13 -16.55 5.75 7.36
N SER A 14 -17.58 6.25 8.06
CA SER A 14 -18.95 5.75 7.94
C SER A 14 -19.56 5.94 6.54
N LYS A 15 -19.01 6.83 5.72
CA LYS A 15 -19.44 7.05 4.33
C LYS A 15 -18.74 6.17 3.32
N ILE A 16 -17.63 5.57 3.69
CA ILE A 16 -16.90 4.61 2.86
C ILE A 16 -17.64 3.29 2.90
N LYS A 17 -18.22 2.89 1.77
CA LYS A 17 -18.95 1.62 1.63
C LYS A 17 -18.07 0.64 0.89
N GLU A 18 -17.68 -0.42 1.56
CA GLU A 18 -17.04 -1.57 0.94
C GLU A 18 -18.07 -2.71 0.85
N ASN A 19 -18.21 -3.30 -0.33
CA ASN A 19 -19.14 -4.40 -0.59
C ASN A 19 -18.43 -5.70 -1.00
N ASP A 20 -17.10 -5.65 -1.15
CA ASP A 20 -16.30 -6.84 -1.46
C ASP A 20 -16.10 -7.67 -0.20
N GLU A 21 -16.62 -8.90 -0.22
CA GLU A 21 -16.56 -9.81 0.93
C GLU A 21 -15.12 -10.10 1.37
N LEU A 22 -14.20 -10.31 0.41
CA LEU A 22 -12.79 -10.54 0.72
C LEU A 22 -12.16 -9.35 1.45
N ILE A 23 -12.43 -8.13 0.98
CA ILE A 23 -11.90 -6.90 1.61
C ILE A 23 -12.43 -6.76 3.03
N LEU A 24 -13.73 -7.04 3.24
CA LEU A 24 -14.33 -7.03 4.57
C LEU A 24 -13.75 -8.10 5.51
N GLU A 25 -13.48 -9.31 4.99
CA GLU A 25 -12.80 -10.37 5.73
C GLU A 25 -11.38 -9.97 6.13
N MET A 26 -10.61 -9.37 5.22
CA MET A 26 -9.25 -8.88 5.47
C MET A 26 -9.23 -7.77 6.52
N GLU A 27 -10.17 -6.83 6.47
CA GLU A 27 -10.31 -5.78 7.48
C GLU A 27 -10.64 -6.35 8.87
N LYS A 28 -11.53 -7.36 8.91
CA LYS A 28 -11.87 -8.05 10.15
C LYS A 28 -10.66 -8.77 10.72
N TYR A 29 -9.95 -9.53 9.88
CA TYR A 29 -8.75 -10.24 10.26
C TYR A 29 -7.68 -9.28 10.80
N ALA A 30 -7.43 -8.18 10.10
CA ALA A 30 -6.44 -7.19 10.50
C ALA A 30 -6.76 -6.59 11.88
N ARG A 31 -8.02 -6.33 12.18
CA ARG A 31 -8.45 -5.85 13.53
C ARG A 31 -8.27 -6.92 14.61
N GLU A 32 -8.62 -8.16 14.32
CA GLU A 32 -8.58 -9.27 15.27
C GLU A 32 -7.13 -9.64 15.66
N TYR A 33 -6.25 -9.65 14.67
CA TYR A 33 -4.84 -10.06 14.84
C TYR A 33 -3.85 -8.89 14.91
N ASN A 34 -4.34 -7.64 14.96
CA ASN A 34 -3.53 -6.43 14.98
C ASN A 34 -2.52 -6.34 13.82
N VAL A 35 -2.91 -6.80 12.63
CA VAL A 35 -2.08 -6.66 11.43
C VAL A 35 -2.17 -5.22 10.93
N PRO A 36 -1.02 -4.53 10.73
CA PRO A 36 -1.03 -3.19 10.18
C PRO A 36 -1.45 -3.25 8.70
N ILE A 37 -2.58 -2.63 8.38
CA ILE A 37 -3.03 -2.33 7.03
C ILE A 37 -3.33 -0.84 6.94
N VAL A 38 -3.33 -0.28 5.75
CA VAL A 38 -3.73 1.12 5.53
C VAL A 38 -5.16 1.37 6.04
N THR A 39 -5.42 2.59 6.49
CA THR A 39 -6.77 2.97 6.90
C THR A 39 -7.71 3.03 5.69
N LYS A 40 -9.03 2.99 5.92
CA LYS A 40 -10.01 3.05 4.83
C LYS A 40 -9.88 4.32 3.99
N GLU A 41 -9.57 5.44 4.61
CA GLU A 41 -9.40 6.71 3.94
C GLU A 41 -8.17 6.70 3.02
N VAL A 42 -7.06 6.11 3.49
CA VAL A 42 -5.86 5.93 2.67
C VAL A 42 -6.14 4.95 1.53
N ALA A 43 -6.85 3.85 1.79
CA ALA A 43 -7.26 2.89 0.77
C ALA A 43 -8.08 3.55 -0.36
N GLU A 44 -9.09 4.36 0.00
CA GLU A 44 -9.88 5.11 -0.98
C GLU A 44 -9.04 6.15 -1.74
N TYR A 45 -8.11 6.78 -1.06
CA TYR A 45 -7.21 7.75 -1.69
C TYR A 45 -6.25 7.07 -2.68
N LEU A 46 -5.71 5.90 -2.36
CA LEU A 46 -4.91 5.09 -3.28
C LEU A 46 -5.72 4.71 -4.53
N LYS A 47 -6.93 4.19 -4.38
CA LYS A 47 -7.85 3.89 -5.48
C LYS A 47 -8.12 5.13 -6.35
N PHE A 48 -8.37 6.27 -5.71
CA PHE A 48 -8.58 7.55 -6.41
C PHE A 48 -7.36 7.97 -7.24
N ILE A 49 -6.14 7.94 -6.65
CA ILE A 49 -4.91 8.28 -7.37
C ILE A 49 -4.73 7.35 -8.58
N VAL A 50 -4.80 6.06 -8.36
CA VAL A 50 -4.59 5.04 -9.40
C VAL A 50 -5.56 5.25 -10.57
N LYS A 51 -6.83 5.44 -10.26
CA LYS A 51 -7.89 5.60 -11.27
C LYS A 51 -7.80 6.93 -12.00
N SER A 52 -7.61 8.05 -11.27
CA SER A 52 -7.66 9.40 -11.85
C SER A 52 -6.45 9.72 -12.73
N ASN A 53 -5.31 9.07 -12.49
CA ASN A 53 -4.09 9.28 -13.26
C ASN A 53 -3.85 8.22 -14.35
N GLY A 54 -4.77 7.28 -14.54
CA GLY A 54 -4.65 6.25 -15.57
C GLY A 54 -3.44 5.32 -15.35
N ILE A 55 -3.08 5.09 -14.09
CA ILE A 55 -1.94 4.25 -13.68
C ILE A 55 -2.10 2.84 -14.24
N LYS A 56 -0.99 2.25 -14.71
CA LYS A 56 -0.92 0.87 -15.18
C LYS A 56 0.01 0.04 -14.32
N ASN A 57 1.27 0.43 -14.21
CA ASN A 57 2.27 -0.33 -13.48
C ASN A 57 2.50 0.27 -12.09
N ILE A 58 2.34 -0.55 -11.07
CA ILE A 58 2.47 -0.16 -9.66
C ILE A 58 3.56 -0.98 -9.00
N LEU A 59 4.42 -0.32 -8.22
CA LEU A 59 5.31 -0.94 -7.24
C LEU A 59 4.80 -0.63 -5.83
N GLU A 60 4.56 -1.66 -5.04
CA GLU A 60 4.23 -1.56 -3.63
C GLU A 60 5.37 -2.12 -2.78
N VAL A 61 5.86 -1.33 -1.83
CA VAL A 61 6.89 -1.71 -0.87
C VAL A 61 6.24 -1.87 0.50
N GLY A 62 6.05 -3.13 0.92
CA GLY A 62 5.28 -3.51 2.10
C GLY A 62 3.90 -4.06 1.74
N THR A 63 3.83 -5.38 1.50
CA THR A 63 2.60 -6.07 1.12
C THR A 63 1.66 -6.28 2.30
N ALA A 64 2.21 -6.54 3.50
CA ALA A 64 1.48 -7.08 4.64
C ALA A 64 0.64 -8.30 4.23
N ILE A 65 -0.69 -8.23 4.41
CA ILE A 65 -1.61 -9.31 3.98
C ILE A 65 -2.20 -9.11 2.59
N GLY A 66 -1.72 -8.10 1.83
CA GLY A 66 -2.14 -7.82 0.45
C GLY A 66 -3.37 -6.93 0.30
N TYR A 67 -3.79 -6.24 1.37
CA TYR A 67 -5.01 -5.42 1.37
C TYR A 67 -4.95 -4.26 0.36
N SER A 68 -3.97 -3.37 0.49
CA SER A 68 -3.72 -2.25 -0.44
C SER A 68 -3.42 -2.75 -1.85
N GLY A 69 -2.60 -3.80 -1.95
CA GLY A 69 -2.23 -4.41 -3.22
C GLY A 69 -3.45 -4.91 -4.02
N ILE A 70 -4.39 -5.61 -3.38
CA ILE A 70 -5.64 -6.07 -4.04
C ILE A 70 -6.47 -4.89 -4.50
N LEU A 71 -6.64 -3.86 -3.66
CA LEU A 71 -7.42 -2.68 -4.01
C LEU A 71 -6.84 -1.96 -5.23
N MET A 72 -5.53 -1.73 -5.25
CA MET A 72 -4.86 -1.09 -6.37
C MET A 72 -4.86 -1.96 -7.64
N ALA A 73 -4.62 -3.27 -7.50
CA ALA A 73 -4.59 -4.21 -8.61
C ALA A 73 -5.95 -4.31 -9.34
N LYS A 74 -7.07 -4.25 -8.60
CA LYS A 74 -8.43 -4.19 -9.18
C LYS A 74 -8.63 -2.96 -10.06
N GLU A 75 -8.12 -1.81 -9.66
CA GLU A 75 -8.30 -0.57 -10.43
C GLU A 75 -7.53 -0.61 -11.76
N ILE A 76 -6.36 -1.27 -11.82
CA ILE A 76 -5.51 -1.34 -13.02
C ILE A 76 -5.79 -2.55 -13.90
N GLU A 77 -6.53 -3.56 -13.44
CA GLU A 77 -6.77 -4.81 -14.16
C GLU A 77 -7.38 -4.56 -15.55
N LYS A 78 -8.41 -3.71 -15.61
CA LYS A 78 -9.11 -3.37 -16.87
C LYS A 78 -8.22 -2.69 -17.91
N ASN A 79 -7.12 -2.08 -17.47
CA ASN A 79 -6.16 -1.39 -18.31
C ASN A 79 -4.97 -2.29 -18.70
N GLY A 80 -5.01 -3.58 -18.35
CA GLY A 80 -3.92 -4.53 -18.54
C GLY A 80 -2.68 -4.20 -17.69
N GLY A 81 -2.88 -3.48 -16.59
CA GLY A 81 -1.82 -3.07 -15.68
C GLY A 81 -1.36 -4.17 -14.73
N LYS A 82 -0.18 -4.02 -14.16
CA LYS A 82 0.43 -4.96 -13.21
C LYS A 82 0.84 -4.29 -11.91
N LEU A 83 0.61 -4.98 -10.81
CA LEU A 83 1.12 -4.65 -9.50
C LEU A 83 2.31 -5.55 -9.17
N TYR A 84 3.43 -4.95 -8.76
CA TYR A 84 4.55 -5.62 -8.12
C TYR A 84 4.52 -5.26 -6.64
N THR A 85 4.59 -6.26 -5.75
CA THR A 85 4.54 -6.02 -4.31
C THR A 85 5.58 -6.88 -3.59
N ILE A 86 6.25 -6.29 -2.59
CA ILE A 86 7.40 -6.90 -1.90
C ILE A 86 7.09 -7.04 -0.41
N GLU A 87 7.28 -8.24 0.15
CA GLU A 87 7.12 -8.53 1.57
C GLU A 87 8.31 -9.34 2.10
N ILE A 88 8.88 -8.88 3.20
CA ILE A 88 10.02 -9.56 3.85
C ILE A 88 9.55 -10.63 4.82
N ASP A 89 8.42 -10.43 5.49
CA ASP A 89 7.88 -11.34 6.50
C ASP A 89 7.20 -12.54 5.83
N GLU A 90 7.65 -13.75 6.21
CA GLU A 90 7.17 -14.98 5.60
C GLU A 90 5.70 -15.30 5.87
N GLU A 91 5.23 -15.03 7.10
CA GLU A 91 3.85 -15.31 7.47
C GLU A 91 2.89 -14.37 6.74
N ARG A 92 3.24 -13.08 6.69
CA ARG A 92 2.47 -12.07 5.94
C ARG A 92 2.48 -12.34 4.45
N TYR A 93 3.64 -12.68 3.88
CA TYR A 93 3.75 -13.07 2.48
C TYR A 93 2.81 -14.24 2.15
N ASN A 94 2.80 -15.31 2.96
CA ASN A 94 1.95 -16.46 2.74
C ASN A 94 0.46 -16.10 2.83
N LEU A 95 0.06 -15.28 3.82
CA LEU A 95 -1.31 -14.78 3.93
C LEU A 95 -1.70 -13.93 2.73
N ALA A 96 -0.78 -13.07 2.25
CA ALA A 96 -1.01 -12.28 1.05
C ALA A 96 -1.24 -13.18 -0.18
N GLN A 97 -0.45 -14.26 -0.36
CA GLN A 97 -0.65 -15.22 -1.44
C GLN A 97 -2.04 -15.86 -1.41
N GLU A 98 -2.53 -16.22 -0.22
CA GLU A 98 -3.88 -16.76 -0.06
C GLU A 98 -4.94 -15.74 -0.46
N ASN A 99 -4.78 -14.50 -0.04
CA ASN A 99 -5.71 -13.42 -0.36
C ASN A 99 -5.66 -13.06 -1.86
N PHE A 100 -4.48 -13.03 -2.49
CA PHE A 100 -4.35 -12.84 -3.94
C PHE A 100 -5.06 -13.95 -4.71
N LYS A 101 -4.91 -15.19 -4.28
CA LYS A 101 -5.63 -16.34 -4.88
C LYS A 101 -7.15 -16.20 -4.72
N LYS A 102 -7.64 -15.79 -3.53
CA LYS A 102 -9.07 -15.57 -3.27
C LYS A 102 -9.62 -14.42 -4.11
N SER A 103 -8.83 -13.38 -4.37
CA SER A 103 -9.26 -12.22 -5.17
C SER A 103 -9.51 -12.57 -6.64
N GLY A 104 -8.94 -13.66 -7.14
CA GLY A 104 -9.02 -14.06 -8.56
C GLY A 104 -8.20 -13.19 -9.51
N LEU A 105 -7.45 -12.20 -9.01
CA LEU A 105 -6.62 -11.31 -9.81
C LEU A 105 -5.38 -12.02 -10.35
N ASN A 106 -5.07 -11.79 -11.63
CA ASN A 106 -3.92 -12.40 -12.30
C ASN A 106 -2.83 -11.38 -12.65
N ASN A 107 -2.97 -10.16 -12.20
CA ASN A 107 -2.09 -9.03 -12.49
C ASN A 107 -1.20 -8.62 -11.32
N ILE A 108 -1.04 -9.49 -10.31
CA ILE A 108 -0.20 -9.26 -9.14
C ILE A 108 1.05 -10.14 -9.23
N VAL A 109 2.22 -9.50 -9.15
CA VAL A 109 3.53 -10.12 -9.03
C VAL A 109 4.01 -9.91 -7.60
N SER A 110 3.93 -10.95 -6.79
CA SER A 110 4.33 -10.90 -5.39
C SER A 110 5.74 -11.45 -5.20
N ILE A 111 6.59 -10.67 -4.56
CA ILE A 111 8.01 -10.95 -4.33
C ILE A 111 8.24 -11.09 -2.84
N LYS A 112 8.80 -12.25 -2.41
CA LYS A 112 9.26 -12.44 -1.04
C LYS A 112 10.71 -12.03 -0.93
N GLY A 113 11.02 -11.06 -0.08
CA GLY A 113 12.40 -10.64 0.16
C GLY A 113 12.52 -9.28 0.81
N ASP A 114 13.76 -8.89 1.09
CA ASP A 114 14.07 -7.54 1.56
C ASP A 114 13.95 -6.55 0.40
N ALA A 115 13.09 -5.56 0.56
CA ALA A 115 12.84 -4.56 -0.48
C ALA A 115 14.10 -3.78 -0.87
N VAL A 116 15.04 -3.56 0.06
CA VAL A 116 16.35 -2.93 -0.24
C VAL A 116 17.11 -3.71 -1.32
N GLU A 117 16.98 -5.03 -1.35
CA GLU A 117 17.65 -5.89 -2.31
C GLU A 117 16.75 -6.22 -3.53
N GLU A 118 15.45 -6.42 -3.29
CA GLU A 118 14.54 -6.88 -4.35
C GLU A 118 14.22 -5.76 -5.36
N ILE A 119 14.08 -4.49 -4.92
CA ILE A 119 13.86 -3.35 -5.83
C ILE A 119 14.96 -3.26 -6.88
N LYS A 120 16.22 -3.51 -6.51
CA LYS A 120 17.40 -3.44 -7.42
C LYS A 120 17.39 -4.50 -8.51
N LYS A 121 16.63 -5.58 -8.33
CA LYS A 121 16.54 -6.70 -9.30
C LYS A 121 15.39 -6.52 -10.30
N ILE A 122 14.53 -5.53 -10.07
CA ILE A 122 13.38 -5.25 -10.94
C ILE A 122 13.86 -4.46 -12.16
N ASP A 123 13.57 -4.96 -13.36
CA ASP A 123 13.86 -4.31 -14.65
C ASP A 123 12.57 -3.80 -15.33
N GLU A 124 11.67 -3.27 -14.51
CA GLU A 124 10.38 -2.71 -14.96
C GLU A 124 10.29 -1.24 -14.56
N LYS A 125 9.42 -0.48 -15.23
CA LYS A 125 9.12 0.91 -14.90
C LYS A 125 7.71 1.05 -14.39
N PHE A 126 7.52 1.95 -13.44
CA PHE A 126 6.26 2.14 -12.73
C PHE A 126 5.70 3.54 -12.90
N ASP A 127 4.39 3.64 -13.00
CA ASP A 127 3.65 4.91 -13.03
C ASP A 127 3.34 5.38 -11.61
N PHE A 128 3.26 4.42 -10.69
CA PHE A 128 2.95 4.68 -9.28
C PHE A 128 3.79 3.79 -8.38
N VAL A 129 4.39 4.38 -7.36
CA VAL A 129 5.10 3.67 -6.29
C VAL A 129 4.43 3.99 -4.97
N PHE A 130 4.05 2.95 -4.24
CA PHE A 130 3.51 3.06 -2.89
C PHE A 130 4.50 2.46 -1.89
N ILE A 131 4.92 3.26 -0.89
CA ILE A 131 5.88 2.84 0.14
C ILE A 131 5.18 2.86 1.50
N ASP A 132 4.88 1.68 2.04
CA ASP A 132 4.32 1.46 3.38
C ASP A 132 5.08 0.34 4.11
N ALA A 133 6.39 0.46 4.16
CA ALA A 133 7.27 -0.53 4.76
C ALA A 133 7.95 -0.03 6.05
N SER A 134 8.93 -0.78 6.53
CA SER A 134 9.72 -0.46 7.72
C SER A 134 10.40 0.90 7.62
N LYS A 135 10.20 1.73 8.64
CA LYS A 135 10.61 3.14 8.71
C LYS A 135 12.12 3.39 8.69
N GLY A 136 12.94 2.37 8.90
CA GLY A 136 14.40 2.50 8.93
C GLY A 136 15.05 2.73 7.56
N HIS A 137 14.35 2.41 6.46
CA HIS A 137 14.92 2.37 5.10
C HIS A 137 14.17 3.24 4.08
N TYR A 138 13.38 4.24 4.54
CA TYR A 138 12.57 5.08 3.64
C TYR A 138 13.39 5.79 2.56
N MET A 139 14.59 6.29 2.89
CA MET A 139 15.44 6.97 1.90
C MET A 139 15.94 5.99 0.84
N GLU A 140 16.35 4.78 1.23
CA GLU A 140 16.81 3.73 0.32
C GLU A 140 15.67 3.28 -0.59
N PHE A 141 14.48 3.01 -0.03
CA PHE A 141 13.30 2.67 -0.82
C PHE A 141 12.93 3.79 -1.80
N PHE A 142 12.98 5.05 -1.36
CA PHE A 142 12.68 6.19 -2.22
C PHE A 142 13.69 6.31 -3.36
N GLU A 143 15.00 6.29 -3.06
CA GLU A 143 16.05 6.46 -4.07
C GLU A 143 16.04 5.34 -5.12
N ASP A 144 15.86 4.09 -4.69
CA ASP A 144 15.83 2.95 -5.61
C ASP A 144 14.52 2.89 -6.41
N SER A 145 13.38 3.17 -5.78
CA SER A 145 12.09 3.27 -6.47
C SER A 145 12.04 4.43 -7.46
N TYR A 146 12.66 5.58 -7.13
CA TYR A 146 12.71 6.73 -8.02
C TYR A 146 13.42 6.41 -9.35
N LYS A 147 14.46 5.56 -9.33
CA LYS A 147 15.14 5.08 -10.54
C LYS A 147 14.23 4.25 -11.45
N LEU A 148 13.21 3.61 -10.87
CA LEU A 148 12.23 2.78 -11.58
C LEU A 148 10.98 3.56 -11.99
N LEU A 149 10.85 4.82 -11.59
CA LEU A 149 9.68 5.64 -11.88
C LEU A 149 9.67 6.09 -13.36
N ASN A 150 8.51 6.02 -13.98
CA ASN A 150 8.27 6.61 -15.29
C ASN A 150 8.29 8.15 -15.19
N LYS A 151 8.48 8.81 -16.35
CA LYS A 151 8.28 10.25 -16.43
C LYS A 151 6.84 10.58 -16.01
N ASP A 152 6.69 11.59 -15.17
CA ASP A 152 5.40 12.03 -14.61
C ASP A 152 4.75 11.00 -13.67
N GLY A 153 5.50 9.96 -13.24
CA GLY A 153 5.06 8.99 -12.25
C GLY A 153 4.97 9.59 -10.84
N ILE A 154 4.25 8.91 -9.97
CA ILE A 154 3.94 9.37 -8.61
C ILE A 154 4.56 8.42 -7.59
N ILE A 155 5.19 8.96 -6.55
CA ILE A 155 5.58 8.20 -5.35
C ILE A 155 4.69 8.66 -4.19
N PHE A 156 4.01 7.72 -3.55
CA PHE A 156 3.24 7.94 -2.34
C PHE A 156 3.88 7.19 -1.17
N ILE A 157 4.17 7.91 -0.10
CA ILE A 157 4.83 7.34 1.09
C ILE A 157 3.89 7.52 2.27
N ASP A 158 3.50 6.42 2.91
CA ASP A 158 2.64 6.47 4.08
C ASP A 158 3.45 6.59 5.38
N ASN A 159 2.77 7.09 6.42
CA ASN A 159 3.30 7.18 7.80
C ASN A 159 4.58 8.03 7.99
N ILE A 160 4.90 8.95 7.07
CA ILE A 160 6.10 9.82 7.17
C ILE A 160 6.12 10.67 8.45
N MET A 161 4.96 11.01 9.00
CA MET A 161 4.85 11.80 10.24
C MET A 161 5.31 11.05 11.50
N PHE A 162 5.56 9.75 11.40
CA PHE A 162 6.10 8.90 12.45
C PHE A 162 5.46 9.16 13.83
N ARG A 163 4.13 9.00 13.95
CA ARG A 163 3.37 9.28 15.18
C ARG A 163 3.59 10.69 15.73
N GLY A 164 3.91 11.65 14.86
CA GLY A 164 4.15 13.04 15.24
C GLY A 164 5.55 13.35 15.76
N TYR A 165 6.50 12.43 15.63
CA TYR A 165 7.88 12.72 16.05
C TYR A 165 8.56 13.79 15.20
N LEU A 166 8.18 13.96 13.93
CA LEU A 166 8.80 14.95 13.03
C LEU A 166 8.52 16.41 13.42
N TYR A 167 7.46 16.69 14.17
CA TYR A 167 7.13 18.05 14.61
C TYR A 167 7.36 18.27 16.12
N LYS A 168 7.83 17.26 16.83
CA LYS A 168 8.26 17.43 18.22
C LYS A 168 9.68 17.96 18.20
N GLU A 169 9.89 19.17 18.77
CA GLU A 169 11.23 19.63 19.05
C GLU A 169 11.89 18.62 19.98
N TYR A 170 12.95 17.96 19.49
CA TYR A 170 13.80 17.17 20.37
C TYR A 170 14.47 18.18 21.32
N PRO A 171 14.36 18.00 22.65
CA PRO A 171 15.18 18.78 23.56
C PRO A 171 16.64 18.55 23.17
N LYS A 172 17.33 19.67 22.94
CA LYS A 172 18.77 19.67 22.60
C LYS A 172 19.58 19.13 23.77
#